data_65079e363dd93df05d3e04499cd12380
#
_entry.id   65079e363dd93df05d3e04499cd12380
#
_cell.length_a   1.000
_cell.length_b   1.000
_cell.length_c   1.000
_cell.angle_alpha   90.00
_cell.angle_beta   90.00
_cell.angle_gamma   90.00
#
_symmetry.space_group_name_H-M   'P 1'
#
loop_
_entity.id
_entity.type
_entity.pdbx_description
1 polymer ?
#
loop_
_entity_poly.entity_id
_entity_poly.type
_entity_poly.pdbx_seq_one_letter_code
_entity_poly.pdbx_strand_id
1 'polypeptide(L)'
;TEPTVTDAQVVLGRLDAEQFLGGGVEIDPALSAKAIEDNLCAKLGLSVEEAALGIIRVINSNMALEIRANSVAKGIDPRDYSLVAFGGAGPLHGVALATTVAARETIVPPAPGINAATGLLATDMQYEFTRSVLIGITGADDAALAALDKQFAELVAQA
;
A
#
# COMPACT_ATOMS: atom_id res chain seq x y z
N THR A 1 -6.87 19.08 -17.52
CA THR A 1 -6.79 17.88 -16.67
C THR A 1 -5.72 18.08 -15.63
N GLU A 2 -5.96 17.62 -14.40
CA GLU A 2 -4.98 17.69 -13.31
C GLU A 2 -3.92 16.61 -13.49
N PRO A 3 -2.63 16.88 -13.14
CA PRO A 3 -1.57 15.89 -13.23
C PRO A 3 -1.74 14.80 -12.17
N THR A 4 -1.38 13.57 -12.52
CA THR A 4 -1.42 12.40 -11.65
C THR A 4 -0.01 11.90 -11.32
N VAL A 5 0.08 10.96 -10.37
CA VAL A 5 1.34 10.26 -10.07
C VAL A 5 1.82 9.45 -11.29
N THR A 6 0.88 8.91 -12.07
CA THR A 6 1.20 8.19 -13.32
C THR A 6 1.87 9.11 -14.32
N ASP A 7 1.36 10.33 -14.53
CA ASP A 7 1.98 11.33 -15.41
C ASP A 7 3.41 11.63 -14.98
N ALA A 8 3.64 11.81 -13.68
CA ALA A 8 4.98 12.03 -13.16
C ALA A 8 5.93 10.85 -13.40
N GLN A 9 5.46 9.60 -13.28
CA GLN A 9 6.26 8.41 -13.56
C GLN A 9 6.59 8.28 -15.06
N VAL A 10 5.65 8.64 -15.94
CA VAL A 10 5.85 8.67 -17.42
C VAL A 10 6.89 9.72 -17.79
N VAL A 11 6.74 10.94 -17.30
CA VAL A 11 7.68 12.06 -17.58
C VAL A 11 9.09 11.72 -17.10
N LEU A 12 9.22 11.03 -15.98
CA LEU A 12 10.52 10.61 -15.43
C LEU A 12 11.09 9.35 -16.12
N GLY A 13 10.41 8.79 -17.13
CA GLY A 13 10.84 7.58 -17.85
C GLY A 13 10.87 6.32 -16.98
N ARG A 14 10.13 6.31 -15.86
CA ARG A 14 10.06 5.16 -14.93
C ARG A 14 8.91 4.22 -15.29
N LEU A 15 7.94 4.71 -16.03
CA LEU A 15 6.83 3.95 -16.59
C LEU A 15 6.89 4.05 -18.10
N ASP A 16 6.94 2.90 -18.77
CA ASP A 16 6.91 2.81 -20.22
C ASP A 16 5.48 3.03 -20.70
N ALA A 17 5.29 4.13 -21.45
CA ALA A 17 3.98 4.52 -21.97
C ALA A 17 3.44 3.56 -23.03
N GLU A 18 4.32 2.89 -23.79
CA GLU A 18 3.94 1.96 -24.86
C GLU A 18 3.55 0.57 -24.29
N GLN A 19 4.15 0.19 -23.15
CA GLN A 19 3.95 -1.11 -22.53
C GLN A 19 2.95 -1.08 -21.35
N PHE A 20 2.29 0.05 -21.13
CA PHE A 20 1.35 0.19 -20.03
C PHE A 20 0.20 -0.82 -20.15
N LEU A 21 -0.01 -1.60 -19.09
CA LEU A 21 -0.97 -2.72 -19.06
C LEU A 21 -0.81 -3.70 -20.25
N GLY A 22 0.45 -3.97 -20.63
CA GLY A 22 0.75 -4.87 -21.76
C GLY A 22 0.35 -4.28 -23.11
N GLY A 23 0.34 -2.96 -23.24
CA GLY A 23 -0.09 -2.23 -24.44
C GLY A 23 -1.61 -2.09 -24.57
N GLY A 24 -2.38 -2.46 -23.54
CA GLY A 24 -3.84 -2.36 -23.55
C GLY A 24 -4.40 -0.95 -23.33
N VAL A 25 -3.57 -0.02 -22.86
CA VAL A 25 -3.93 1.39 -22.68
C VAL A 25 -2.80 2.25 -23.20
N GLU A 26 -3.13 3.11 -24.15
CA GLU A 26 -2.19 4.08 -24.71
C GLU A 26 -2.06 5.29 -23.78
N ILE A 27 -0.83 5.60 -23.37
CA ILE A 27 -0.51 6.81 -22.62
C ILE A 27 0.30 7.73 -23.54
N ASP A 28 -0.12 8.99 -23.66
CA ASP A 28 0.62 10.01 -24.40
C ASP A 28 1.57 10.77 -23.44
N PRO A 29 2.90 10.58 -23.56
CA PRO A 29 3.86 11.28 -22.73
C PRO A 29 3.81 12.81 -22.85
N ALA A 30 3.41 13.33 -24.04
CA ALA A 30 3.31 14.76 -24.26
C ALA A 30 2.13 15.36 -23.48
N LEU A 31 1.01 14.64 -23.37
CA LEU A 31 -0.12 15.05 -22.54
C LEU A 31 0.21 15.00 -21.06
N SER A 32 0.95 13.99 -20.62
CA SER A 32 1.44 13.89 -19.24
C SER A 32 2.36 15.07 -18.88
N ALA A 33 3.32 15.38 -19.73
CA ALA A 33 4.21 16.53 -19.54
C ALA A 33 3.43 17.85 -19.51
N LYS A 34 2.49 18.03 -20.46
CA LYS A 34 1.65 19.22 -20.52
C LYS A 34 0.75 19.38 -19.27
N ALA A 35 0.20 18.31 -18.75
CA ALA A 35 -0.61 18.37 -17.52
C ALA A 35 0.21 18.90 -16.32
N ILE A 36 1.46 18.47 -16.19
CA ILE A 36 2.40 18.95 -15.14
C ILE A 36 2.76 20.41 -15.41
N GLU A 37 3.10 20.77 -16.64
CA GLU A 37 3.50 22.12 -17.04
C GLU A 37 2.40 23.13 -16.72
N ASP A 38 1.18 22.91 -17.23
CA ASP A 38 0.04 23.83 -17.11
C ASP A 38 -0.40 24.04 -15.65
N ASN A 39 -0.26 23.03 -14.79
CA ASN A 39 -0.78 23.09 -13.43
C ASN A 39 0.27 23.47 -12.37
N LEU A 40 1.55 23.14 -12.56
CA LEU A 40 2.57 23.23 -11.54
C LEU A 40 3.73 24.16 -11.90
N CYS A 41 4.30 24.05 -13.13
CA CYS A 41 5.55 24.69 -13.47
C CYS A 41 5.49 26.22 -13.34
N ALA A 42 4.50 26.86 -13.94
CA ALA A 42 4.34 28.31 -13.87
C ALA A 42 4.10 28.84 -12.45
N LYS A 43 3.42 28.05 -11.60
CA LYS A 43 3.10 28.44 -10.21
C LYS A 43 4.29 28.28 -9.27
N LEU A 44 5.15 27.29 -9.53
CA LEU A 44 6.24 26.91 -8.64
C LEU A 44 7.61 27.37 -9.14
N GLY A 45 7.72 27.82 -10.38
CA GLY A 45 8.98 28.20 -11.01
C GLY A 45 9.91 27.00 -11.24
N LEU A 46 9.35 25.83 -11.50
CA LEU A 46 10.07 24.57 -11.68
C LEU A 46 10.02 24.10 -13.14
N SER A 47 11.01 23.32 -13.56
CA SER A 47 10.92 22.55 -14.81
C SER A 47 9.89 21.41 -14.67
N VAL A 48 9.51 20.80 -15.80
CA VAL A 48 8.55 19.69 -15.81
C VAL A 48 9.10 18.47 -15.03
N GLU A 49 10.39 18.19 -15.18
CA GLU A 49 11.08 17.10 -14.48
C GLU A 49 11.17 17.37 -12.98
N GLU A 50 11.48 18.60 -12.56
CA GLU A 50 11.54 18.98 -11.16
C GLU A 50 10.16 18.89 -10.50
N ALA A 51 9.12 19.34 -11.19
CA ALA A 51 7.74 19.23 -10.73
C ALA A 51 7.30 17.75 -10.63
N ALA A 52 7.62 16.93 -11.62
CA ALA A 52 7.37 15.48 -11.60
C ALA A 52 8.08 14.80 -10.41
N LEU A 53 9.37 15.11 -10.18
CA LEU A 53 10.11 14.63 -9.01
C LEU A 53 9.47 15.10 -7.70
N GLY A 54 8.95 16.33 -7.66
CA GLY A 54 8.21 16.88 -6.53
C GLY A 54 6.97 16.05 -6.20
N ILE A 55 6.17 15.71 -7.21
CA ILE A 55 4.99 14.83 -7.06
C ILE A 55 5.40 13.49 -6.43
N ILE A 56 6.46 12.85 -6.98
CA ILE A 56 6.92 11.55 -6.48
C ILE A 56 7.44 11.65 -5.03
N ARG A 57 8.13 12.73 -4.67
CA ARG A 57 8.60 12.94 -3.30
C ARG A 57 7.44 13.09 -2.32
N VAL A 58 6.42 13.84 -2.69
CA VAL A 58 5.23 14.03 -1.83
C VAL A 58 4.50 12.70 -1.61
N ILE A 59 4.22 11.94 -2.67
CA ILE A 59 3.50 10.66 -2.52
C ILE A 59 4.34 9.65 -1.73
N ASN A 60 5.65 9.57 -1.96
CA ASN A 60 6.52 8.68 -1.19
C ASN A 60 6.56 9.06 0.29
N SER A 61 6.56 10.35 0.61
CA SER A 61 6.50 10.82 2.00
C SER A 61 5.19 10.41 2.66
N ASN A 62 4.06 10.56 1.99
CA ASN A 62 2.76 10.14 2.50
C ASN A 62 2.70 8.62 2.73
N MET A 63 3.16 7.83 1.75
CA MET A 63 3.23 6.37 1.90
C MET A 63 4.17 5.94 3.04
N ALA A 64 5.31 6.62 3.22
CA ALA A 64 6.23 6.33 4.32
C ALA A 64 5.60 6.64 5.69
N LEU A 65 4.78 7.69 5.80
CA LEU A 65 4.01 7.98 7.02
C LEU A 65 3.02 6.85 7.33
N GLU A 66 2.31 6.33 6.34
CA GLU A 66 1.40 5.19 6.51
C GLU A 66 2.13 3.91 6.91
N ILE A 67 3.29 3.63 6.32
CA ILE A 67 4.12 2.49 6.73
C ILE A 67 4.52 2.63 8.21
N ARG A 68 4.94 3.83 8.65
CA ARG A 68 5.30 4.08 10.05
C ARG A 68 4.10 3.98 10.99
N ALA A 69 2.94 4.48 10.59
CA ALA A 69 1.70 4.37 11.37
C ALA A 69 1.29 2.89 11.57
N ASN A 70 1.54 2.05 10.56
CA ASN A 70 1.23 0.62 10.61
C ASN A 70 2.35 -0.27 11.17
N SER A 71 3.53 0.26 11.44
CA SER A 71 4.67 -0.44 12.01
C SER A 71 5.12 0.18 13.34
N VAL A 72 5.80 1.31 13.30
CA VAL A 72 6.40 1.97 14.46
C VAL A 72 5.36 2.29 15.54
N ALA A 73 4.18 2.78 15.13
CA ALA A 73 3.10 3.06 16.07
C ALA A 73 2.56 1.79 16.77
N LYS A 74 2.85 0.61 16.23
CA LYS A 74 2.52 -0.69 16.81
C LYS A 74 3.73 -1.38 17.47
N GLY A 75 4.84 -0.66 17.65
CA GLY A 75 6.06 -1.20 18.27
C GLY A 75 6.90 -2.09 17.34
N ILE A 76 6.64 -2.06 16.02
CA ILE A 76 7.39 -2.82 15.02
C ILE A 76 8.46 -1.91 14.40
N ASP A 77 9.72 -2.31 14.44
CA ASP A 77 10.81 -1.56 13.82
C ASP A 77 10.98 -2.00 12.35
N PRO A 78 10.77 -1.10 11.36
CA PRO A 78 10.91 -1.44 9.94
C PRO A 78 12.32 -1.90 9.56
N ARG A 79 13.34 -1.56 10.32
CA ARG A 79 14.75 -1.94 10.06
C ARG A 79 14.99 -3.44 10.20
N ASP A 80 14.13 -4.13 10.93
CA ASP A 80 14.22 -5.57 11.12
C ASP A 80 13.47 -6.35 10.02
N TYR A 81 12.80 -5.65 9.10
CA TYR A 81 11.90 -6.25 8.11
C TYR A 81 12.31 -5.89 6.69
N SER A 82 11.92 -6.77 5.75
CA SER A 82 11.97 -6.50 4.33
C SER A 82 10.68 -5.84 3.85
N LEU A 83 10.79 -4.89 2.92
CA LEU A 83 9.62 -4.28 2.26
C LEU A 83 9.28 -5.08 1.00
N VAL A 84 8.11 -5.70 0.97
CA VAL A 84 7.62 -6.38 -0.24
C VAL A 84 6.79 -5.40 -1.06
N ALA A 85 7.29 -5.04 -2.25
CA ALA A 85 6.64 -4.11 -3.17
C ALA A 85 5.93 -4.86 -4.30
N PHE A 86 4.60 -4.85 -4.29
CA PHE A 86 3.77 -5.52 -5.28
C PHE A 86 2.56 -4.66 -5.69
N GLY A 87 1.73 -5.17 -6.60
CA GLY A 87 0.68 -4.41 -7.26
C GLY A 87 1.20 -3.67 -8.50
N GLY A 88 0.32 -2.96 -9.21
CA GLY A 88 0.66 -2.29 -10.46
C GLY A 88 1.71 -1.18 -10.31
N ALA A 89 1.64 -0.38 -9.24
CA ALA A 89 2.53 0.75 -9.00
C ALA A 89 3.52 0.54 -7.84
N GLY A 90 3.32 -0.48 -6.99
CA GLY A 90 4.16 -0.74 -5.81
C GLY A 90 5.66 -0.76 -6.10
N PRO A 91 6.12 -1.52 -7.11
CA PRO A 91 7.54 -1.60 -7.47
C PRO A 91 8.18 -0.26 -7.84
N LEU A 92 7.43 0.69 -8.43
CA LEU A 92 7.93 2.02 -8.80
C LEU A 92 8.36 2.86 -7.57
N HIS A 93 7.80 2.56 -6.42
CA HIS A 93 8.03 3.29 -5.17
C HIS A 93 8.87 2.50 -4.15
N GLY A 94 8.96 1.18 -4.31
CA GLY A 94 9.49 0.26 -3.31
C GLY A 94 10.86 0.63 -2.76
N VAL A 95 11.83 0.91 -3.64
CA VAL A 95 13.20 1.27 -3.25
C VAL A 95 13.25 2.60 -2.47
N ALA A 96 12.53 3.61 -2.96
CA ALA A 96 12.49 4.91 -2.30
C ALA A 96 11.82 4.83 -0.91
N LEU A 97 10.78 4.02 -0.79
CA LEU A 97 10.09 3.77 0.48
C LEU A 97 10.98 3.01 1.45
N ALA A 98 11.60 1.91 1.02
CA ALA A 98 12.50 1.13 1.86
C ALA A 98 13.65 2.01 2.41
N THR A 99 14.23 2.86 1.55
CA THR A 99 15.25 3.83 1.96
C THR A 99 14.71 4.80 3.01
N THR A 100 13.49 5.33 2.80
CA THR A 100 12.88 6.34 3.68
C THR A 100 12.53 5.77 5.05
N VAL A 101 12.05 4.52 5.12
CA VAL A 101 11.70 3.86 6.39
C VAL A 101 12.87 3.07 6.97
N ALA A 102 14.01 3.05 6.29
CA ALA A 102 15.21 2.28 6.61
C ALA A 102 14.95 0.76 6.71
N ALA A 103 14.05 0.24 5.86
CA ALA A 103 13.84 -1.19 5.78
C ALA A 103 15.11 -1.92 5.30
N ARG A 104 15.29 -3.15 5.74
CA ARG A 104 16.49 -3.94 5.48
C ARG A 104 16.76 -4.14 3.99
N GLU A 105 15.70 -4.39 3.22
CA GLU A 105 15.74 -4.62 1.77
C GLU A 105 14.37 -4.41 1.13
N THR A 106 14.35 -4.35 -0.20
CA THR A 106 13.11 -4.35 -0.99
C THR A 106 13.03 -5.63 -1.78
N ILE A 107 11.91 -6.34 -1.67
CA ILE A 107 11.61 -7.55 -2.43
C ILE A 107 10.52 -7.21 -3.44
N VAL A 108 10.79 -7.44 -4.72
CA VAL A 108 9.79 -7.37 -5.78
C VAL A 108 9.53 -8.80 -6.27
N PRO A 109 8.34 -9.37 -6.08
CA PRO A 109 8.03 -10.72 -6.52
C PRO A 109 8.04 -10.83 -8.06
N PRO A 110 8.20 -12.03 -8.64
CA PRO A 110 8.32 -12.24 -10.09
C PRO A 110 7.15 -11.70 -10.92
N ALA A 111 5.94 -11.68 -10.36
CA ALA A 111 4.74 -11.17 -11.02
C ALA A 111 4.03 -10.15 -10.09
N PRO A 112 4.64 -8.97 -9.85
CA PRO A 112 4.16 -8.06 -8.81
C PRO A 112 2.73 -7.58 -9.06
N GLY A 113 2.34 -7.35 -10.32
CA GLY A 113 1.01 -6.85 -10.68
C GLY A 113 -0.14 -7.79 -10.32
N ILE A 114 0.11 -9.10 -10.25
CA ILE A 114 -0.88 -10.13 -9.93
C ILE A 114 -0.56 -10.89 -8.63
N ASN A 115 0.36 -10.40 -7.83
CA ASN A 115 0.82 -11.08 -6.62
C ASN A 115 -0.31 -11.34 -5.62
N ALA A 116 -1.26 -10.42 -5.49
CA ALA A 116 -2.43 -10.60 -4.64
C ALA A 116 -3.31 -11.78 -5.12
N ALA A 117 -3.55 -11.90 -6.42
CA ALA A 117 -4.30 -13.01 -6.99
C ALA A 117 -3.56 -14.35 -6.80
N THR A 118 -2.23 -14.35 -6.97
CA THR A 118 -1.40 -15.54 -6.70
C THR A 118 -1.49 -15.95 -5.23
N GLY A 119 -1.45 -14.98 -4.31
CA GLY A 119 -1.63 -15.24 -2.88
C GLY A 119 -3.00 -15.85 -2.58
N LEU A 120 -4.05 -15.31 -3.19
CA LEU A 120 -5.41 -15.83 -3.01
C LEU A 120 -5.56 -17.29 -3.47
N LEU A 121 -4.90 -17.66 -4.57
CA LEU A 121 -4.89 -19.05 -5.06
C LEU A 121 -4.09 -20.00 -4.15
N ALA A 122 -3.17 -19.48 -3.35
CA ALA A 122 -2.33 -20.27 -2.46
C ALA A 122 -2.87 -20.36 -1.02
N THR A 123 -3.95 -19.65 -0.70
CA THR A 123 -4.56 -19.68 0.63
C THR A 123 -5.74 -20.64 0.70
N ASP A 124 -5.88 -21.27 1.85
CA ASP A 124 -7.08 -22.05 2.16
C ASP A 124 -8.29 -21.12 2.38
N MET A 125 -9.49 -21.64 2.12
CA MET A 125 -10.71 -20.93 2.42
C MET A 125 -10.89 -20.83 3.93
N GLN A 126 -10.95 -19.60 4.45
CA GLN A 126 -11.12 -19.34 5.89
C GLN A 126 -12.42 -18.57 6.11
N TYR A 127 -13.15 -18.97 7.13
CA TYR A 127 -14.32 -18.26 7.63
C TYR A 127 -13.99 -17.71 9.02
N GLU A 128 -14.22 -16.43 9.24
CA GLU A 128 -14.02 -15.79 10.54
C GLU A 128 -15.38 -15.37 11.10
N PHE A 129 -15.66 -15.83 12.31
CA PHE A 129 -16.86 -15.45 13.06
C PHE A 129 -16.43 -14.64 14.28
N THR A 130 -16.83 -13.39 14.35
CA THR A 130 -16.46 -12.47 15.43
C THR A 130 -17.72 -11.94 16.13
N ARG A 131 -17.71 -11.93 17.45
CA ARG A 131 -18.77 -11.35 18.28
C ARG A 131 -18.15 -10.52 19.41
N SER A 132 -18.61 -9.28 19.57
CA SER A 132 -18.22 -8.46 20.72
C SER A 132 -19.03 -8.90 21.94
N VAL A 133 -18.32 -9.20 23.03
CA VAL A 133 -18.93 -9.60 24.30
C VAL A 133 -18.43 -8.64 25.39
N LEU A 134 -19.36 -7.93 26.03
CA LEU A 134 -19.06 -7.02 27.14
C LEU A 134 -19.35 -7.71 28.48
N ILE A 135 -18.38 -8.45 28.97
CA ILE A 135 -18.45 -9.13 30.29
C ILE A 135 -17.35 -8.55 31.17
N GLY A 136 -17.71 -8.04 32.35
CA GLY A 136 -16.75 -7.60 33.34
C GLY A 136 -16.13 -8.82 34.03
N ILE A 137 -14.84 -9.06 33.78
CA ILE A 137 -14.07 -10.12 34.45
C ILE A 137 -13.30 -9.47 35.61
N THR A 138 -13.96 -9.29 36.71
CA THR A 138 -13.33 -8.84 37.98
C THR A 138 -13.27 -10.02 38.96
N GLY A 139 -12.15 -10.75 38.91
CA GLY A 139 -11.98 -12.00 39.66
C GLY A 139 -12.44 -13.22 38.87
N ALA A 140 -12.04 -14.40 39.27
CA ALA A 140 -12.49 -15.66 38.68
C ALA A 140 -13.96 -15.92 39.06
N ASP A 141 -14.90 -15.30 38.38
CA ASP A 141 -16.35 -15.55 38.54
C ASP A 141 -16.76 -16.65 37.60
N ASP A 142 -17.10 -17.82 38.13
CA ASP A 142 -17.55 -18.98 37.34
C ASP A 142 -18.77 -18.67 36.48
N ALA A 143 -19.61 -17.72 36.88
CA ALA A 143 -20.78 -17.30 36.09
C ALA A 143 -20.37 -16.50 34.84
N ALA A 144 -19.38 -15.62 34.97
CA ALA A 144 -18.84 -14.87 33.82
C ALA A 144 -18.12 -15.78 32.83
N LEU A 145 -17.37 -16.77 33.32
CA LEU A 145 -16.72 -17.79 32.49
C LEU A 145 -17.74 -18.66 31.76
N ALA A 146 -18.78 -19.14 32.44
CA ALA A 146 -19.85 -19.92 31.83
C ALA A 146 -20.62 -19.11 30.75
N ALA A 147 -20.83 -17.81 30.95
CA ALA A 147 -21.44 -16.93 29.98
C ALA A 147 -20.55 -16.76 28.73
N LEU A 148 -19.24 -16.67 28.91
CA LEU A 148 -18.27 -16.59 27.82
C LEU A 148 -18.22 -17.89 27.01
N ASP A 149 -18.17 -19.04 27.69
CA ASP A 149 -18.18 -20.37 27.05
C ASP A 149 -19.44 -20.60 26.23
N LYS A 150 -20.59 -20.13 26.72
CA LYS A 150 -21.85 -20.19 25.97
C LYS A 150 -21.77 -19.35 24.68
N GLN A 151 -21.24 -18.12 24.75
CA GLN A 151 -21.08 -17.27 23.56
C GLN A 151 -20.11 -17.89 22.54
N PHE A 152 -19.05 -18.52 23.02
CA PHE A 152 -18.09 -19.20 22.16
C PHE A 152 -18.72 -20.44 21.48
N ALA A 153 -19.48 -21.25 22.26
CA ALA A 153 -20.19 -22.40 21.70
C ALA A 153 -21.22 -22.00 20.61
N GLU A 154 -21.91 -20.87 20.81
CA GLU A 154 -22.83 -20.32 19.79
C GLU A 154 -22.10 -19.88 18.52
N LEU A 155 -20.89 -19.31 18.62
CA LEU A 155 -20.07 -18.96 17.46
C LEU A 155 -19.56 -20.20 16.71
N VAL A 156 -19.10 -21.20 17.44
CA VAL A 156 -18.65 -22.48 16.87
C VAL A 156 -19.79 -23.19 16.12
N ALA A 157 -21.02 -23.10 16.62
CA ALA A 157 -22.17 -23.69 15.95
C ALA A 157 -22.60 -22.97 14.66
N GLN A 158 -22.07 -21.76 14.39
CA GLN A 158 -22.28 -21.01 13.14
C GLN A 158 -21.22 -21.31 12.08
N ALA A 159 -20.09 -21.91 12.48
CA ALA A 159 -18.98 -22.28 11.62
C ALA A 159 -19.25 -23.61 10.89
#